data_79ae1f57ef702b00b7ae52cdb14440d0
#
_entry.id   79ae1f57ef702b00b7ae52cdb14440d0
#
_cell.length_a   1.000
_cell.length_b   1.000
_cell.length_c   1.000
_cell.angle_alpha   90.00
_cell.angle_beta   90.00
_cell.angle_gamma   90.00
#
_symmetry.space_group_name_H-M   'P 1'
#
loop_
_entity.id
_entity.type
_entity.pdbx_description
1 polymer ?
#
loop_
_entity_poly.entity_id
_entity_poly.type
_entity_poly.pdbx_seq_one_letter_code
_entity_poly.pdbx_strand_id
1 'polypeptide(L)'
;MTKQSITPFAAPRVRRSLLLAMAACSAWLGLCSGQALAQAKTIRIGVPTAVQLQVGRDTQDALKIAIDEINAKGGVLGRKLEMVVADETENPETGISAIKKLTADEKVDVLIGGYTSGVTLAQLPHISAAKTIYLNVGSASPSTNAKVKTDYDNYKYVFRVGPINAAHQARQMTGFVSGFVKGDLGLSKVAIVGENAKWVQDLVPLLKKGAIEAGADVRATEFFDAQTSDFSPLFSKVKESGAQFMVVVLSHASSDIFAKQWTDARFPMPYGGIDVKGMDGDFCERIGGKSVGAIAANFAVRSPLTPKTVPFFDEFRKRTNRSPVYTAFGAYDAVNIYAEAVTRAGSTDTDAVIKQLEKTHYTGIPGIIEFDDTHDVKPGTATYKGPSLLFAQWRDGCKREVVYPKEVRTADFVYPAWIKK
;
A
#
# COMPACT_ATOMS: atom_id res chain seq x y z
N MET A 1 33.60 -105.76 31.75
CA MET A 1 34.48 -104.58 31.97
C MET A 1 34.84 -104.01 30.63
N THR A 2 34.06 -103.02 30.17
CA THR A 2 34.25 -102.43 28.87
C THR A 2 34.24 -100.89 29.02
N LYS A 3 35.39 -100.27 28.71
CA LYS A 3 35.57 -98.82 28.70
C LYS A 3 34.89 -98.22 27.45
N GLN A 4 33.97 -97.31 27.62
CA GLN A 4 33.46 -96.47 26.56
C GLN A 4 34.24 -95.17 26.47
N SER A 5 34.76 -94.84 25.30
CA SER A 5 35.51 -93.63 25.00
C SER A 5 34.50 -92.56 24.58
N ILE A 6 34.60 -91.38 25.15
CA ILE A 6 33.75 -90.19 24.78
C ILE A 6 34.57 -89.33 23.82
N THR A 7 34.05 -89.13 22.63
CA THR A 7 34.56 -88.15 21.64
C THR A 7 33.89 -86.76 21.85
N PRO A 8 34.64 -85.64 21.75
CA PRO A 8 34.09 -84.32 21.94
C PRO A 8 33.39 -83.77 20.65
N PHE A 9 32.26 -83.23 20.86
CA PHE A 9 31.42 -82.57 19.84
C PHE A 9 32.06 -81.24 19.43
N ALA A 10 32.18 -80.98 18.10
CA ALA A 10 32.61 -79.70 17.52
C ALA A 10 31.49 -78.72 17.52
N ALA A 11 31.67 -77.53 18.10
CA ALA A 11 30.73 -76.42 18.10
C ALA A 11 30.63 -75.73 16.69
N PRO A 12 29.46 -75.33 16.25
CA PRO A 12 29.26 -74.74 14.89
C PRO A 12 29.76 -73.28 14.77
N ARG A 13 30.45 -73.04 13.65
CA ARG A 13 31.04 -71.75 13.26
C ARG A 13 29.98 -70.64 12.85
N VAL A 14 28.82 -70.61 13.46
CA VAL A 14 27.72 -69.70 13.06
C VAL A 14 27.76 -68.31 13.73
N ARG A 15 28.60 -68.09 14.75
CA ARG A 15 28.58 -66.80 15.53
C ARG A 15 29.39 -65.66 14.94
N ARG A 16 30.23 -65.86 13.91
CA ARG A 16 31.04 -64.74 13.35
C ARG A 16 30.34 -63.98 12.21
N SER A 17 29.39 -64.57 11.52
CA SER A 17 28.69 -63.90 10.42
C SER A 17 27.56 -62.96 10.86
N LEU A 18 26.96 -63.18 12.03
CA LEU A 18 25.91 -62.30 12.58
C LEU A 18 26.43 -60.99 13.17
N LEU A 19 27.66 -60.97 13.69
CA LEU A 19 28.28 -59.76 14.28
C LEU A 19 28.76 -58.77 13.19
N LEU A 20 29.11 -59.23 12.00
CA LEU A 20 29.49 -58.39 10.86
C LEU A 20 28.29 -57.78 10.15
N ALA A 21 27.12 -58.42 10.15
CA ALA A 21 25.89 -57.89 9.59
C ALA A 21 25.26 -56.80 10.46
N MET A 22 25.37 -56.87 11.79
CA MET A 22 24.89 -55.83 12.68
C MET A 22 25.77 -54.56 12.70
N ALA A 23 27.09 -54.68 12.46
CA ALA A 23 27.98 -53.54 12.34
C ALA A 23 27.77 -52.75 11.02
N ALA A 24 27.38 -53.40 9.93
CA ALA A 24 27.09 -52.75 8.66
C ALA A 24 25.75 -51.97 8.67
N CYS A 25 24.72 -52.47 9.36
CA CYS A 25 23.42 -51.74 9.50
C CYS A 25 23.52 -50.53 10.45
N SER A 26 24.36 -50.56 11.48
CA SER A 26 24.55 -49.40 12.34
C SER A 26 25.39 -48.29 11.70
N ALA A 27 26.24 -48.58 10.72
CA ALA A 27 26.98 -47.56 9.97
C ALA A 27 26.11 -46.85 8.91
N TRP A 28 25.06 -47.51 8.39
CA TRP A 28 24.12 -46.88 7.45
C TRP A 28 23.06 -46.03 8.14
N LEU A 29 22.67 -46.30 9.38
CA LEU A 29 21.78 -45.48 10.19
C LEU A 29 22.46 -44.21 10.75
N GLY A 30 23.80 -44.22 10.86
CA GLY A 30 24.59 -43.06 11.30
C GLY A 30 24.82 -42.00 10.20
N LEU A 31 24.67 -42.34 8.90
CA LEU A 31 24.86 -41.41 7.78
C LEU A 31 23.59 -40.64 7.36
N CYS A 32 22.42 -41.04 7.87
CA CYS A 32 21.18 -40.32 7.65
C CYS A 32 20.83 -39.25 8.74
N SER A 33 21.63 -39.12 9.79
CA SER A 33 21.32 -38.24 10.93
C SER A 33 22.21 -37.01 11.02
N GLY A 34 22.58 -36.40 9.89
CA GLY A 34 23.53 -35.27 9.92
C GLY A 34 23.34 -34.19 8.90
N GLN A 35 22.23 -34.15 8.17
CA GLN A 35 21.80 -32.91 7.55
C GLN A 35 20.82 -32.22 8.49
N ALA A 36 21.35 -31.63 9.58
CA ALA A 36 20.70 -30.44 10.11
C ALA A 36 20.61 -29.47 8.94
N LEU A 37 19.45 -29.40 8.32
CA LEU A 37 19.10 -28.31 7.38
C LEU A 37 19.43 -27.05 8.15
N ALA A 38 20.57 -26.44 7.88
CA ALA A 38 20.85 -25.09 8.35
C ALA A 38 19.62 -24.28 7.97
N GLN A 39 18.81 -23.89 8.95
CA GLN A 39 17.56 -23.20 8.72
C GLN A 39 17.91 -21.97 7.90
N ALA A 40 17.52 -21.96 6.62
CA ALA A 40 17.89 -20.89 5.71
C ALA A 40 17.49 -19.57 6.35
N LYS A 41 18.45 -18.64 6.46
CA LYS A 41 18.26 -17.34 7.11
C LYS A 41 16.96 -16.69 6.58
N THR A 42 16.09 -16.23 7.48
CA THR A 42 14.83 -15.53 7.10
C THR A 42 15.12 -14.33 6.19
N ILE A 43 14.17 -14.00 5.31
CA ILE A 43 14.18 -12.74 4.56
C ILE A 43 13.47 -11.71 5.45
N ARG A 44 14.17 -10.66 5.83
CA ARG A 44 13.66 -9.63 6.75
C ARG A 44 13.13 -8.43 5.98
N ILE A 45 11.87 -8.11 6.20
CA ILE A 45 11.16 -6.98 5.60
C ILE A 45 11.09 -5.87 6.63
N GLY A 46 11.81 -4.77 6.42
CA GLY A 46 11.71 -3.57 7.23
C GLY A 46 10.48 -2.75 6.84
N VAL A 47 9.72 -2.30 7.84
CA VAL A 47 8.47 -1.59 7.62
C VAL A 47 8.51 -0.21 8.28
N PRO A 48 9.05 0.81 7.59
CA PRO A 48 8.91 2.18 8.04
C PRO A 48 7.45 2.62 7.79
N THR A 49 6.71 2.97 8.84
CA THR A 49 5.29 3.37 8.72
C THR A 49 4.84 4.16 9.95
N ALA A 50 3.81 5.00 9.79
CA ALA A 50 3.20 5.76 10.88
C ALA A 50 2.27 4.87 11.72
N VAL A 51 2.83 4.12 12.68
CA VAL A 51 2.14 3.01 13.39
C VAL A 51 0.89 3.46 14.16
N GLN A 52 0.82 4.72 14.57
CA GLN A 52 -0.33 5.26 15.32
C GLN A 52 -1.51 5.61 14.40
N LEU A 53 -1.28 5.75 13.10
CA LEU A 53 -2.32 6.08 12.12
C LEU A 53 -2.96 4.82 11.53
N GLN A 54 -4.21 4.95 11.05
CA GLN A 54 -4.91 3.85 10.38
C GLN A 54 -4.12 3.34 9.17
N VAL A 55 -3.58 4.24 8.35
CA VAL A 55 -2.72 3.89 7.20
C VAL A 55 -1.52 3.02 7.60
N GLY A 56 -0.89 3.29 8.74
CA GLY A 56 0.24 2.52 9.24
C GLY A 56 -0.16 1.16 9.83
N ARG A 57 -1.28 1.09 10.54
CA ARG A 57 -1.84 -0.17 11.04
C ARG A 57 -2.25 -1.08 9.88
N ASP A 58 -2.95 -0.53 8.89
CA ASP A 58 -3.41 -1.29 7.74
C ASP A 58 -2.25 -1.76 6.85
N THR A 59 -1.17 -0.97 6.76
CA THR A 59 0.10 -1.42 6.13
C THR A 59 0.63 -2.68 6.81
N GLN A 60 0.75 -2.68 8.14
CA GLN A 60 1.26 -3.82 8.90
C GLN A 60 0.36 -5.06 8.77
N ASP A 61 -0.95 -4.87 8.89
CA ASP A 61 -1.93 -5.97 8.79
C ASP A 61 -1.90 -6.62 7.40
N ALA A 62 -1.80 -5.81 6.33
CA ALA A 62 -1.73 -6.31 4.96
C ALA A 62 -0.41 -7.03 4.67
N LEU A 63 0.73 -6.48 5.16
CA LEU A 63 2.03 -7.16 5.10
C LEU A 63 1.96 -8.52 5.78
N LYS A 64 1.37 -8.59 6.99
CA LYS A 64 1.22 -9.83 7.73
C LYS A 64 0.38 -10.86 6.97
N ILE A 65 -0.70 -10.46 6.31
CA ILE A 65 -1.50 -11.35 5.47
C ILE A 65 -0.65 -11.96 4.36
N ALA A 66 0.06 -11.13 3.58
CA ALA A 66 0.91 -11.60 2.47
C ALA A 66 2.06 -12.50 2.96
N ILE A 67 2.72 -12.12 4.06
CA ILE A 67 3.81 -12.90 4.67
C ILE A 67 3.30 -14.27 5.12
N ASP A 68 2.16 -14.34 5.81
CA ASP A 68 1.57 -15.60 6.26
C ASP A 68 1.23 -16.52 5.09
N GLU A 69 0.63 -15.97 4.00
CA GLU A 69 0.29 -16.72 2.79
C GLU A 69 1.53 -17.29 2.06
N ILE A 70 2.59 -16.48 1.94
CA ILE A 70 3.84 -16.91 1.31
C ILE A 70 4.54 -17.94 2.20
N ASN A 71 4.58 -17.71 3.51
CA ASN A 71 5.21 -18.62 4.46
C ASN A 71 4.49 -19.96 4.55
N ALA A 72 3.16 -19.99 4.42
CA ALA A 72 2.39 -21.23 4.38
C ALA A 72 2.74 -22.09 3.14
N LYS A 73 3.16 -21.45 2.04
CA LYS A 73 3.60 -22.10 0.79
C LYS A 73 5.10 -22.48 0.78
N GLY A 74 5.81 -22.34 1.92
CA GLY A 74 7.22 -22.68 2.04
C GLY A 74 8.19 -21.50 2.00
N GLY A 75 7.70 -20.27 1.90
CA GLY A 75 8.51 -19.04 1.82
C GLY A 75 9.05 -18.77 0.42
N VAL A 76 10.11 -18.00 0.33
CA VAL A 76 10.78 -17.60 -0.91
C VAL A 76 12.16 -18.24 -0.96
N LEU A 77 12.46 -19.01 -1.98
CA LEU A 77 13.70 -19.82 -2.08
C LEU A 77 13.94 -20.69 -0.83
N GLY A 78 12.87 -21.24 -0.22
CA GLY A 78 12.94 -22.03 1.02
C GLY A 78 13.17 -21.21 2.30
N ARG A 79 13.22 -19.88 2.21
CA ARG A 79 13.40 -18.95 3.33
C ARG A 79 12.05 -18.35 3.74
N LYS A 80 11.77 -18.31 5.04
CA LYS A 80 10.57 -17.63 5.56
C LYS A 80 10.77 -16.12 5.49
N LEU A 81 9.66 -15.39 5.35
CA LEU A 81 9.61 -13.94 5.47
C LEU A 81 9.31 -13.54 6.91
N GLU A 82 9.94 -12.47 7.37
CA GLU A 82 9.76 -11.87 8.70
C GLU A 82 9.62 -10.36 8.60
N MET A 83 8.70 -9.76 9.36
CA MET A 83 8.46 -8.32 9.38
C MET A 83 9.14 -7.66 10.59
N VAL A 84 9.83 -6.54 10.37
CA VAL A 84 10.44 -5.69 11.40
C VAL A 84 9.90 -4.28 11.23
N VAL A 85 9.13 -3.78 12.20
CA VAL A 85 8.47 -2.48 12.14
C VAL A 85 9.30 -1.39 12.81
N ALA A 86 9.35 -0.21 12.20
CA ALA A 86 9.85 1.01 12.81
C ALA A 86 8.88 2.16 12.58
N ASP A 87 8.54 2.90 13.64
CA ASP A 87 7.66 4.05 13.55
C ASP A 87 8.39 5.22 12.88
N GLU A 88 7.88 5.68 11.74
CA GLU A 88 8.39 6.87 11.07
C GLU A 88 7.61 8.13 11.44
N THR A 89 6.45 7.97 12.09
CA THR A 89 5.50 9.03 12.37
C THR A 89 5.17 9.87 11.11
N GLU A 90 4.86 11.15 11.28
CA GLU A 90 4.76 12.13 10.17
C GLU A 90 5.90 13.16 10.24
N ASN A 91 6.98 12.82 10.98
CA ASN A 91 8.13 13.68 11.18
C ASN A 91 9.36 13.18 10.42
N PRO A 92 10.02 14.03 9.60
CA PRO A 92 11.19 13.64 8.81
C PRO A 92 12.36 13.07 9.62
N GLU A 93 12.66 13.63 10.80
CA GLU A 93 13.78 13.17 11.64
C GLU A 93 13.52 11.79 12.22
N THR A 94 12.28 11.54 12.68
CA THR A 94 11.84 10.22 13.13
C THR A 94 11.89 9.22 11.97
N GLY A 95 11.44 9.62 10.79
CA GLY A 95 11.50 8.80 9.58
C GLY A 95 12.93 8.41 9.19
N ILE A 96 13.89 9.34 9.24
CA ILE A 96 15.32 9.07 9.01
C ILE A 96 15.83 8.05 10.03
N SER A 97 15.48 8.23 11.32
CA SER A 97 15.90 7.34 12.39
C SER A 97 15.35 5.92 12.20
N ALA A 98 14.09 5.80 11.74
CA ALA A 98 13.46 4.52 11.41
C ALA A 98 14.23 3.79 10.28
N ILE A 99 14.61 4.48 9.19
CA ILE A 99 15.41 3.88 8.12
C ILE A 99 16.77 3.41 8.63
N LYS A 100 17.49 4.23 9.39
CA LYS A 100 18.80 3.85 9.95
C LYS A 100 18.70 2.61 10.84
N LYS A 101 17.70 2.56 11.74
CA LYS A 101 17.43 1.38 12.56
C LYS A 101 17.21 0.14 11.71
N LEU A 102 16.32 0.21 10.71
CA LEU A 102 15.97 -0.95 9.88
C LEU A 102 17.15 -1.43 9.03
N THR A 103 17.95 -0.52 8.47
CA THR A 103 19.04 -0.88 7.55
C THR A 103 20.35 -1.20 8.26
N ALA A 104 20.75 -0.44 9.27
CA ALA A 104 22.03 -0.60 9.96
C ALA A 104 21.97 -1.60 11.12
N ASP A 105 20.96 -1.49 12.00
CA ASP A 105 20.88 -2.31 13.20
C ASP A 105 20.18 -3.64 12.88
N GLU A 106 19.01 -3.60 12.26
CA GLU A 106 18.20 -4.77 11.95
C GLU A 106 18.62 -5.49 10.66
N LYS A 107 19.37 -4.82 9.78
CA LYS A 107 19.93 -5.37 8.54
C LYS A 107 18.86 -6.08 7.69
N VAL A 108 17.75 -5.39 7.45
CA VAL A 108 16.65 -5.93 6.64
C VAL A 108 17.06 -6.11 5.18
N ASP A 109 16.47 -7.10 4.50
CA ASP A 109 16.75 -7.39 3.09
C ASP A 109 16.01 -6.41 2.14
N VAL A 110 14.86 -5.86 2.57
CA VAL A 110 14.01 -4.94 1.82
C VAL A 110 13.23 -4.04 2.77
N LEU A 111 12.91 -2.81 2.32
CA LEU A 111 12.01 -1.88 2.98
C LEU A 111 10.68 -1.85 2.22
N ILE A 112 9.55 -1.99 2.94
CA ILE A 112 8.20 -1.86 2.37
C ILE A 112 7.38 -0.97 3.31
N GLY A 113 6.99 0.23 2.85
CA GLY A 113 6.26 1.15 3.73
C GLY A 113 6.23 2.57 3.19
N GLY A 114 6.31 3.52 4.10
CA GLY A 114 6.23 4.95 3.84
C GLY A 114 4.79 5.47 3.86
N TYR A 115 4.63 6.73 4.26
CA TYR A 115 3.32 7.40 4.28
C TYR A 115 3.41 8.82 3.72
N THR A 116 3.93 9.79 4.47
CA THR A 116 3.93 11.17 3.98
C THR A 116 5.12 11.44 3.05
N SER A 117 4.86 12.20 1.98
CA SER A 117 5.89 12.47 0.97
C SER A 117 7.07 13.28 1.51
N GLY A 118 6.83 14.17 2.48
CA GLY A 118 7.90 14.93 3.14
C GLY A 118 8.87 14.03 3.89
N VAL A 119 8.36 13.04 4.62
CA VAL A 119 9.17 12.04 5.34
C VAL A 119 9.92 11.17 4.36
N THR A 120 9.24 10.62 3.36
CA THR A 120 9.87 9.76 2.34
C THR A 120 11.01 10.47 1.62
N LEU A 121 10.83 11.74 1.22
CA LEU A 121 11.89 12.52 0.57
C LEU A 121 13.12 12.71 1.46
N ALA A 122 12.93 12.92 2.77
CA ALA A 122 14.03 13.01 3.72
C ALA A 122 14.75 11.66 3.94
N GLN A 123 14.05 10.55 3.78
CA GLN A 123 14.59 9.19 3.91
C GLN A 123 15.46 8.76 2.71
N LEU A 124 15.18 9.27 1.49
CA LEU A 124 15.82 8.79 0.25
C LEU A 124 17.35 8.76 0.29
N PRO A 125 18.10 9.78 0.78
CA PRO A 125 19.56 9.73 0.85
C PRO A 125 20.07 8.57 1.73
N HIS A 126 19.35 8.24 2.79
CA HIS A 126 19.71 7.15 3.72
C HIS A 126 19.41 5.77 3.13
N ILE A 127 18.30 5.62 2.40
CA ILE A 127 17.93 4.43 1.64
C ILE A 127 18.97 4.16 0.56
N SER A 128 19.35 5.21 -0.20
CA SER A 128 20.39 5.15 -1.23
C SER A 128 21.74 4.72 -0.64
N ALA A 129 22.19 5.36 0.44
CA ALA A 129 23.44 5.02 1.11
C ALA A 129 23.47 3.59 1.64
N ALA A 130 22.33 3.08 2.12
CA ALA A 130 22.18 1.70 2.58
C ALA A 130 22.07 0.68 1.42
N LYS A 131 21.88 1.13 0.19
CA LYS A 131 21.66 0.29 -1.01
C LYS A 131 20.55 -0.75 -0.79
N THR A 132 19.51 -0.39 -0.06
CA THR A 132 18.40 -1.27 0.29
C THR A 132 17.19 -0.96 -0.59
N ILE A 133 16.60 -1.99 -1.21
CA ILE A 133 15.37 -1.82 -2.00
C ILE A 133 14.27 -1.25 -1.11
N TYR A 134 13.59 -0.22 -1.59
CA TYR A 134 12.47 0.41 -0.94
C TYR A 134 11.23 0.41 -1.84
N LEU A 135 10.23 -0.33 -1.42
CA LEU A 135 8.93 -0.41 -2.06
C LEU A 135 7.97 0.55 -1.33
N ASN A 136 7.82 1.75 -1.87
CA ASN A 136 6.95 2.79 -1.33
C ASN A 136 5.48 2.43 -1.58
N VAL A 137 4.66 2.47 -0.53
CA VAL A 137 3.23 2.13 -0.58
C VAL A 137 2.30 3.25 -0.10
N GLY A 138 2.85 4.39 0.31
CA GLY A 138 2.05 5.46 0.92
C GLY A 138 2.28 6.84 0.32
N SER A 139 3.52 7.25 0.03
CA SER A 139 3.80 8.62 -0.43
C SER A 139 3.51 8.80 -1.92
N ALA A 140 2.95 9.95 -2.28
CA ALA A 140 2.46 10.22 -3.63
C ALA A 140 3.25 11.30 -4.41
N SER A 141 4.22 12.02 -3.79
CA SER A 141 4.98 13.03 -4.52
C SER A 141 5.76 12.42 -5.69
N PRO A 142 5.68 12.97 -6.92
CA PRO A 142 6.52 12.53 -8.04
C PRO A 142 8.01 12.66 -7.73
N SER A 143 8.39 13.61 -6.87
CA SER A 143 9.80 13.86 -6.50
C SER A 143 10.45 12.68 -5.79
N THR A 144 9.69 11.73 -5.22
CA THR A 144 10.25 10.53 -4.59
C THR A 144 10.93 9.61 -5.60
N ASN A 145 10.42 9.54 -6.82
CA ASN A 145 10.93 8.67 -7.89
C ASN A 145 11.68 9.41 -8.99
N ALA A 146 11.58 10.75 -9.05
CA ALA A 146 12.18 11.55 -10.12
C ALA A 146 13.70 11.34 -10.26
N LYS A 147 14.39 11.09 -9.14
CA LYS A 147 15.84 10.86 -9.11
C LYS A 147 16.26 9.53 -9.74
N VAL A 148 15.40 8.54 -9.79
CA VAL A 148 15.71 7.24 -10.42
C VAL A 148 16.16 7.44 -11.85
N LYS A 149 15.48 8.32 -12.61
CA LYS A 149 15.82 8.60 -14.01
C LYS A 149 17.07 9.47 -14.17
N THR A 150 17.30 10.41 -13.26
CA THR A 150 18.39 11.41 -13.41
C THR A 150 19.68 10.99 -12.70
N ASP A 151 19.60 10.06 -11.75
CA ASP A 151 20.71 9.56 -10.94
C ASP A 151 20.45 8.10 -10.55
N TYR A 152 20.37 7.23 -11.58
CA TYR A 152 19.97 5.83 -11.44
C TYR A 152 20.86 5.07 -10.46
N ASP A 153 22.17 5.20 -10.53
CA ASP A 153 23.10 4.42 -9.70
C ASP A 153 22.89 4.65 -8.21
N ASN A 154 22.47 5.86 -7.82
CA ASN A 154 22.21 6.20 -6.43
C ASN A 154 20.76 5.92 -6.02
N TYR A 155 19.78 5.98 -6.93
CA TYR A 155 18.36 5.90 -6.56
C TYR A 155 17.58 4.72 -7.15
N LYS A 156 18.23 3.81 -7.90
CA LYS A 156 17.62 2.58 -8.48
C LYS A 156 16.92 1.68 -7.46
N TYR A 157 17.16 1.87 -6.19
CA TYR A 157 16.58 1.10 -5.09
C TYR A 157 15.12 1.46 -4.79
N VAL A 158 14.62 2.60 -5.27
CA VAL A 158 13.32 3.15 -4.92
C VAL A 158 12.28 2.80 -5.97
N PHE A 159 11.23 2.09 -5.56
CA PHE A 159 10.06 1.75 -6.37
C PHE A 159 8.80 2.26 -5.69
N ARG A 160 7.84 2.79 -6.45
CA ARG A 160 6.49 3.05 -5.93
C ARG A 160 5.54 1.97 -6.41
N VAL A 161 5.04 1.17 -5.49
CA VAL A 161 4.00 0.16 -5.76
C VAL A 161 2.60 0.78 -5.70
N GLY A 162 2.41 1.75 -4.84
CA GLY A 162 1.20 2.54 -4.69
C GLY A 162 1.40 3.68 -3.68
N PRO A 163 0.50 4.66 -3.68
CA PRO A 163 -0.51 4.98 -4.68
C PRO A 163 0.12 5.47 -6.00
N ILE A 164 -0.67 5.64 -7.06
CA ILE A 164 -0.21 6.39 -8.24
C ILE A 164 0.21 7.80 -7.81
N ASN A 165 1.24 8.37 -8.46
CA ASN A 165 1.79 9.66 -8.02
C ASN A 165 0.81 10.84 -8.19
N ALA A 166 1.10 11.95 -7.52
CA ALA A 166 0.25 13.14 -7.48
C ALA A 166 -0.05 13.73 -8.87
N ALA A 167 0.89 13.62 -9.84
CA ALA A 167 0.63 14.09 -11.20
C ALA A 167 -0.38 13.19 -11.94
N HIS A 168 -0.34 11.88 -11.70
CA HIS A 168 -1.33 10.94 -12.23
C HIS A 168 -2.69 11.11 -11.54
N GLN A 169 -2.68 11.31 -10.21
CA GLN A 169 -3.90 11.62 -9.45
C GLN A 169 -4.54 12.91 -9.95
N ALA A 170 -3.76 13.97 -10.21
CA ALA A 170 -4.27 15.23 -10.75
C ALA A 170 -5.00 15.05 -12.09
N ARG A 171 -4.43 14.23 -13.00
CA ARG A 171 -5.09 13.91 -14.28
C ARG A 171 -6.40 13.17 -14.09
N GLN A 172 -6.46 12.20 -13.19
CA GLN A 172 -7.69 11.45 -12.91
C GLN A 172 -8.73 12.31 -12.18
N MET A 173 -8.31 13.21 -11.29
CA MET A 173 -9.20 14.21 -10.69
C MET A 173 -9.71 15.23 -11.72
N THR A 174 -8.90 15.59 -12.71
CA THR A 174 -9.40 16.38 -13.86
C THR A 174 -10.54 15.67 -14.58
N GLY A 175 -10.39 14.34 -14.79
CA GLY A 175 -11.48 13.49 -15.33
C GLY A 175 -12.73 13.50 -14.45
N PHE A 176 -12.56 13.43 -13.12
CA PHE A 176 -13.68 13.56 -12.17
C PHE A 176 -14.36 14.92 -12.27
N VAL A 177 -13.61 16.02 -12.32
CA VAL A 177 -14.17 17.37 -12.47
C VAL A 177 -14.92 17.50 -13.80
N SER A 178 -14.32 17.08 -14.91
CA SER A 178 -14.94 17.24 -16.25
C SER A 178 -16.09 16.27 -16.50
N GLY A 179 -15.90 14.98 -16.16
CA GLY A 179 -16.89 13.93 -16.46
C GLY A 179 -18.03 13.88 -15.44
N PHE A 180 -17.72 14.02 -14.15
CA PHE A 180 -18.73 13.93 -13.10
C PHE A 180 -19.26 15.28 -12.66
N VAL A 181 -18.42 16.18 -12.13
CA VAL A 181 -18.88 17.45 -11.57
C VAL A 181 -19.56 18.30 -12.65
N LYS A 182 -18.89 18.46 -13.78
CA LYS A 182 -19.44 19.23 -14.92
C LYS A 182 -20.41 18.40 -15.76
N GLY A 183 -20.03 17.17 -16.11
CA GLY A 183 -20.79 16.32 -17.03
C GLY A 183 -22.06 15.75 -16.42
N ASP A 184 -21.99 15.08 -15.28
CA ASP A 184 -23.15 14.42 -14.66
C ASP A 184 -23.95 15.36 -13.76
N LEU A 185 -23.30 16.28 -13.01
CA LEU A 185 -23.99 17.19 -12.10
C LEU A 185 -24.33 18.55 -12.73
N GLY A 186 -23.75 18.93 -13.87
CA GLY A 186 -23.96 20.23 -14.52
C GLY A 186 -23.28 21.39 -13.75
N LEU A 187 -22.37 21.15 -12.85
CA LEU A 187 -21.71 22.15 -11.99
C LEU A 187 -20.36 22.54 -12.60
N SER A 188 -20.25 23.72 -13.21
CA SER A 188 -19.04 24.16 -13.89
C SER A 188 -18.10 25.02 -13.03
N LYS A 189 -18.61 25.64 -11.96
CA LYS A 189 -17.84 26.52 -11.08
C LYS A 189 -17.32 25.74 -9.88
N VAL A 190 -16.01 25.59 -9.79
CA VAL A 190 -15.38 24.77 -8.73
C VAL A 190 -14.44 25.61 -7.86
N ALA A 191 -14.35 25.25 -6.58
CA ALA A 191 -13.26 25.67 -5.69
C ALA A 191 -12.36 24.46 -5.44
N ILE A 192 -11.04 24.65 -5.50
CA ILE A 192 -10.05 23.63 -5.12
C ILE A 192 -9.57 23.95 -3.71
N VAL A 193 -9.67 22.99 -2.80
CA VAL A 193 -9.28 23.15 -1.40
C VAL A 193 -8.27 22.06 -1.06
N GLY A 194 -7.07 22.46 -0.65
CA GLY A 194 -5.98 21.55 -0.31
C GLY A 194 -5.36 21.84 1.04
N GLU A 195 -4.89 20.81 1.71
CA GLU A 195 -4.02 21.00 2.88
C GLU A 195 -2.60 21.34 2.46
N ASN A 196 -1.84 22.01 3.34
CA ASN A 196 -0.45 22.37 3.06
C ASN A 196 0.50 21.19 3.29
N ALA A 197 0.44 20.19 2.39
CA ALA A 197 1.30 19.01 2.37
C ALA A 197 2.04 18.89 1.03
N LYS A 198 3.23 18.28 1.04
CA LYS A 198 4.10 18.22 -0.16
C LYS A 198 3.40 17.61 -1.39
N TRP A 199 2.70 16.50 -1.23
CA TRP A 199 2.01 15.84 -2.33
C TRP A 199 0.83 16.66 -2.86
N VAL A 200 0.16 17.44 -2.00
CA VAL A 200 -0.94 18.36 -2.36
C VAL A 200 -0.40 19.54 -3.17
N GLN A 201 0.75 20.09 -2.75
CA GLN A 201 1.45 21.15 -3.49
C GLN A 201 1.89 20.68 -4.87
N ASP A 202 2.22 19.39 -5.05
CA ASP A 202 2.54 18.80 -6.36
C ASP A 202 1.27 18.58 -7.20
N LEU A 203 0.15 18.21 -6.57
CA LEU A 203 -1.10 17.85 -7.24
C LEU A 203 -1.93 19.07 -7.68
N VAL A 204 -2.16 20.00 -6.76
CA VAL A 204 -3.16 21.08 -6.95
C VAL A 204 -2.87 21.98 -8.15
N PRO A 205 -1.63 22.41 -8.44
CA PRO A 205 -1.35 23.21 -9.64
C PRO A 205 -1.71 22.47 -10.95
N LEU A 206 -1.43 21.15 -10.99
CA LEU A 206 -1.73 20.32 -12.15
C LEU A 206 -3.25 20.10 -12.31
N LEU A 207 -3.95 19.84 -11.20
CA LEU A 207 -5.40 19.73 -11.16
C LEU A 207 -6.07 21.03 -11.61
N LYS A 208 -5.62 22.19 -11.08
CA LYS A 208 -6.15 23.50 -11.47
C LYS A 208 -6.01 23.74 -12.96
N LYS A 209 -4.80 23.52 -13.49
CA LYS A 209 -4.51 23.65 -14.92
C LYS A 209 -5.43 22.73 -15.74
N GLY A 210 -5.47 21.43 -15.41
CA GLY A 210 -6.28 20.45 -16.12
C GLY A 210 -7.78 20.75 -16.04
N ALA A 211 -8.30 21.17 -14.90
CA ALA A 211 -9.70 21.54 -14.73
C ALA A 211 -10.09 22.73 -15.61
N ILE A 212 -9.25 23.77 -15.69
CA ILE A 212 -9.46 24.93 -16.57
C ILE A 212 -9.44 24.49 -18.04
N GLU A 213 -8.45 23.72 -18.46
CA GLU A 213 -8.34 23.18 -19.83
C GLU A 213 -9.54 22.30 -20.20
N ALA A 214 -10.13 21.58 -19.22
CA ALA A 214 -11.35 20.80 -19.40
C ALA A 214 -12.64 21.67 -19.34
N GLY A 215 -12.50 22.99 -19.25
CA GLY A 215 -13.60 23.95 -19.29
C GLY A 215 -14.38 24.10 -17.99
N ALA A 216 -13.75 23.82 -16.85
CA ALA A 216 -14.27 24.19 -15.54
C ALA A 216 -13.83 25.63 -15.20
N ASP A 217 -14.69 26.36 -14.51
CA ASP A 217 -14.44 27.71 -13.99
C ASP A 217 -13.91 27.58 -12.54
N VAL A 218 -12.58 27.62 -12.38
CA VAL A 218 -11.94 27.52 -11.07
C VAL A 218 -12.02 28.86 -10.34
N ARG A 219 -13.00 29.01 -9.46
CA ARG A 219 -13.34 30.24 -8.74
C ARG A 219 -12.42 30.54 -7.57
N ALA A 220 -11.92 29.53 -6.88
CA ALA A 220 -10.99 29.66 -5.77
C ALA A 220 -9.98 28.52 -5.76
N THR A 221 -8.80 28.78 -5.20
CA THR A 221 -7.82 27.75 -4.86
C THR A 221 -7.26 28.13 -3.48
N GLU A 222 -7.67 27.39 -2.47
CA GLU A 222 -7.34 27.69 -1.08
C GLU A 222 -6.50 26.57 -0.46
N PHE A 223 -5.52 26.98 0.34
CA PHE A 223 -4.73 26.06 1.14
C PHE A 223 -4.94 26.34 2.61
N PHE A 224 -4.88 25.31 3.44
CA PHE A 224 -4.96 25.44 4.89
C PHE A 224 -3.89 24.57 5.56
N ASP A 225 -3.54 24.90 6.81
CA ASP A 225 -2.59 24.14 7.60
C ASP A 225 -3.19 22.79 8.02
N ALA A 226 -2.39 21.72 7.97
CA ALA A 226 -2.80 20.37 8.35
C ALA A 226 -3.32 20.25 9.80
N GLN A 227 -3.00 21.23 10.66
CA GLN A 227 -3.48 21.32 12.04
C GLN A 227 -4.72 22.23 12.21
N THR A 228 -5.32 22.69 11.10
CA THR A 228 -6.51 23.57 11.14
C THR A 228 -7.67 22.89 11.87
N SER A 229 -8.22 23.59 12.86
CA SER A 229 -9.35 23.14 13.67
C SER A 229 -10.63 23.97 13.47
N ASP A 230 -10.55 25.11 12.77
CA ASP A 230 -11.70 25.96 12.38
C ASP A 230 -11.66 26.25 10.89
N PHE A 231 -12.62 25.69 10.17
CA PHE A 231 -12.78 25.86 8.71
C PHE A 231 -13.77 26.95 8.33
N SER A 232 -14.38 27.67 9.28
CA SER A 232 -15.35 28.74 9.00
C SER A 232 -14.80 29.83 8.09
N PRO A 233 -13.53 30.32 8.26
CA PRO A 233 -12.96 31.31 7.34
C PRO A 233 -12.77 30.76 5.92
N LEU A 234 -12.35 29.50 5.79
CA LEU A 234 -12.20 28.82 4.49
C LEU A 234 -13.56 28.69 3.79
N PHE A 235 -14.57 28.21 4.51
CA PHE A 235 -15.92 28.05 3.96
C PHE A 235 -16.51 29.40 3.51
N SER A 236 -16.27 30.49 4.25
CA SER A 236 -16.69 31.83 3.84
C SER A 236 -16.07 32.24 2.52
N LYS A 237 -14.74 32.12 2.37
CA LYS A 237 -14.04 32.41 1.10
C LYS A 237 -14.56 31.58 -0.07
N VAL A 238 -14.73 30.28 0.16
CA VAL A 238 -15.25 29.37 -0.90
C VAL A 238 -16.68 29.77 -1.29
N LYS A 239 -17.55 30.11 -0.34
CA LYS A 239 -18.92 30.57 -0.63
C LYS A 239 -18.91 31.89 -1.38
N GLU A 240 -18.10 32.85 -0.96
CA GLU A 240 -17.99 34.17 -1.60
C GLU A 240 -17.44 34.08 -3.04
N SER A 241 -16.62 33.05 -3.35
CA SER A 241 -16.10 32.82 -4.70
C SER A 241 -17.21 32.51 -5.73
N GLY A 242 -18.39 32.11 -5.27
CA GLY A 242 -19.49 31.67 -6.13
C GLY A 242 -19.26 30.30 -6.76
N ALA A 243 -18.37 29.46 -6.19
CA ALA A 243 -18.22 28.08 -6.58
C ALA A 243 -19.51 27.28 -6.32
N GLN A 244 -19.67 26.17 -7.00
CA GLN A 244 -20.81 25.25 -6.90
C GLN A 244 -20.43 23.88 -6.37
N PHE A 245 -19.12 23.55 -6.39
CA PHE A 245 -18.57 22.28 -5.91
C PHE A 245 -17.18 22.54 -5.33
N MET A 246 -16.88 21.93 -4.17
CA MET A 246 -15.52 21.92 -3.60
C MET A 246 -14.78 20.66 -4.00
N VAL A 247 -13.66 20.80 -4.71
CA VAL A 247 -12.74 19.71 -5.01
C VAL A 247 -11.67 19.68 -3.92
N VAL A 248 -11.65 18.64 -3.09
CA VAL A 248 -10.79 18.56 -1.91
C VAL A 248 -9.58 17.66 -2.13
N VAL A 249 -8.44 18.00 -1.47
CA VAL A 249 -7.20 17.21 -1.46
C VAL A 249 -6.64 17.23 -0.04
N LEU A 250 -7.00 16.20 0.75
CA LEU A 250 -6.82 16.13 2.20
C LEU A 250 -6.14 14.79 2.60
N SER A 251 -5.34 14.79 3.67
CA SER A 251 -4.74 13.56 4.21
C SER A 251 -4.58 13.52 5.74
N HIS A 252 -4.58 14.66 6.42
CA HIS A 252 -4.35 14.72 7.87
C HIS A 252 -5.65 14.66 8.69
N ALA A 253 -5.50 14.61 10.01
CA ALA A 253 -6.62 14.48 10.95
C ALA A 253 -7.64 15.64 10.88
N SER A 254 -7.23 16.80 10.38
CA SER A 254 -8.12 17.95 10.12
C SER A 254 -9.27 17.66 9.17
N SER A 255 -9.16 16.59 8.35
CA SER A 255 -10.24 16.13 7.47
C SER A 255 -11.50 15.71 8.25
N ASP A 256 -11.35 15.06 9.42
CA ASP A 256 -12.49 14.72 10.29
C ASP A 256 -13.24 15.98 10.74
N ILE A 257 -12.49 17.04 11.08
CA ILE A 257 -13.03 18.33 11.52
C ILE A 257 -13.70 19.04 10.33
N PHE A 258 -13.07 19.02 9.16
CA PHE A 258 -13.61 19.58 7.93
C PHE A 258 -15.00 19.01 7.61
N ALA A 259 -15.12 17.68 7.60
CA ALA A 259 -16.38 17.00 7.30
C ALA A 259 -17.47 17.31 8.35
N LYS A 260 -17.10 17.33 9.64
CA LYS A 260 -18.02 17.70 10.73
C LYS A 260 -18.53 19.13 10.55
N GLN A 261 -17.64 20.10 10.34
CA GLN A 261 -18.03 21.50 10.21
C GLN A 261 -18.82 21.78 8.92
N TRP A 262 -18.48 21.09 7.82
CA TRP A 262 -19.27 21.16 6.60
C TRP A 262 -20.74 20.74 6.83
N THR A 263 -20.96 19.64 7.54
CA THR A 263 -22.29 19.13 7.88
C THR A 263 -23.00 20.04 8.89
N ASP A 264 -22.31 20.43 9.98
CA ASP A 264 -22.89 21.24 11.07
C ASP A 264 -23.31 22.63 10.56
N ALA A 265 -22.50 23.25 9.71
CA ALA A 265 -22.81 24.51 9.05
C ALA A 265 -23.88 24.37 7.94
N ARG A 266 -24.32 23.16 7.61
CA ARG A 266 -25.15 22.87 6.43
C ARG A 266 -24.62 23.63 5.21
N PHE A 267 -23.31 23.48 4.97
CA PHE A 267 -22.64 24.24 3.93
C PHE A 267 -23.32 23.99 2.58
N PRO A 268 -23.74 25.05 1.83
CA PRO A 268 -24.66 24.92 0.71
C PRO A 268 -24.02 24.43 -0.59
N MET A 269 -22.97 23.61 -0.47
CA MET A 269 -22.19 23.14 -1.60
C MET A 269 -21.70 21.72 -1.33
N PRO A 270 -21.84 20.78 -2.30
CA PRO A 270 -21.26 19.45 -2.17
C PRO A 270 -19.74 19.52 -2.29
N TYR A 271 -19.06 18.51 -1.73
CA TYR A 271 -17.63 18.34 -1.93
C TYR A 271 -17.24 16.90 -2.27
N GLY A 272 -16.09 16.78 -2.90
CA GLY A 272 -15.49 15.48 -3.20
C GLY A 272 -14.09 15.63 -3.75
N GLY A 273 -13.33 14.55 -3.69
CA GLY A 273 -11.95 14.51 -4.15
C GLY A 273 -11.14 13.48 -3.43
N ILE A 274 -9.85 13.73 -3.23
CA ILE A 274 -9.00 12.87 -2.43
C ILE A 274 -9.07 13.33 -0.98
N ASP A 275 -9.64 12.49 -0.16
CA ASP A 275 -9.67 12.62 1.29
C ASP A 275 -9.22 11.29 1.89
N VAL A 276 -7.97 11.24 2.36
CA VAL A 276 -7.37 10.00 2.87
C VAL A 276 -8.13 9.49 4.11
N LYS A 277 -8.59 10.39 4.99
CA LYS A 277 -9.42 9.99 6.13
C LYS A 277 -10.81 9.53 5.69
N GLY A 278 -11.35 10.15 4.64
CA GLY A 278 -12.58 9.72 4.00
C GLY A 278 -12.53 8.32 3.36
N MET A 279 -11.32 7.77 3.15
CA MET A 279 -11.13 6.38 2.70
C MET A 279 -11.23 5.37 3.86
N ASP A 280 -11.00 5.79 5.11
CA ASP A 280 -11.08 4.92 6.29
C ASP A 280 -12.47 4.28 6.37
N GLY A 281 -12.51 2.98 6.70
CA GLY A 281 -13.76 2.23 6.76
C GLY A 281 -14.73 2.72 7.82
N ASP A 282 -14.20 3.28 8.90
CA ASP A 282 -14.95 3.79 10.06
C ASP A 282 -15.12 5.32 10.06
N PHE A 283 -14.69 6.01 8.99
CA PHE A 283 -14.71 7.48 8.92
C PHE A 283 -16.09 8.05 9.27
N CYS A 284 -17.13 7.52 8.64
CA CYS A 284 -18.49 7.99 8.84
C CYS A 284 -18.97 7.77 10.28
N GLU A 285 -18.78 6.59 10.83
CA GLU A 285 -19.16 6.25 12.20
C GLU A 285 -18.36 7.07 13.22
N ARG A 286 -17.04 7.21 13.01
CA ARG A 286 -16.13 7.97 13.88
C ARG A 286 -16.53 9.44 14.01
N ILE A 287 -17.08 10.02 12.96
CA ILE A 287 -17.56 11.40 12.97
C ILE A 287 -19.08 11.54 13.16
N GLY A 288 -19.75 10.47 13.60
CA GLY A 288 -21.19 10.51 13.91
C GLY A 288 -22.10 10.70 12.71
N GLY A 289 -21.76 10.11 11.55
CA GLY A 289 -22.56 10.21 10.31
C GLY A 289 -22.37 11.52 9.55
N LYS A 290 -21.50 12.43 10.02
CA LYS A 290 -21.34 13.78 9.45
C LYS A 290 -20.56 13.81 8.13
N SER A 291 -20.29 12.66 7.51
CA SER A 291 -19.74 12.55 6.16
C SER A 291 -20.79 12.20 5.10
N VAL A 292 -22.04 11.95 5.48
CA VAL A 292 -23.08 11.57 4.52
C VAL A 292 -23.24 12.64 3.45
N GLY A 293 -23.10 12.24 2.18
CA GLY A 293 -23.08 13.14 1.03
C GLY A 293 -21.67 13.48 0.51
N ALA A 294 -20.63 13.36 1.33
CA ALA A 294 -19.24 13.58 0.93
C ALA A 294 -18.76 12.50 -0.04
N ILE A 295 -17.91 12.87 -1.00
CA ILE A 295 -17.27 11.94 -1.93
C ILE A 295 -15.79 11.83 -1.59
N ALA A 296 -15.30 10.61 -1.33
CA ALA A 296 -13.88 10.31 -1.17
C ALA A 296 -13.38 9.41 -2.31
N ALA A 297 -12.27 9.80 -2.93
CA ALA A 297 -11.58 8.96 -3.89
C ALA A 297 -10.96 7.75 -3.17
N ASN A 298 -10.87 6.62 -3.85
CA ASN A 298 -10.18 5.42 -3.38
C ASN A 298 -9.50 4.71 -4.55
N PHE A 299 -8.48 3.89 -4.29
CA PHE A 299 -7.79 3.11 -5.33
C PHE A 299 -8.40 1.73 -5.54
N ALA A 300 -9.15 1.23 -4.57
CA ALA A 300 -9.97 0.03 -4.69
C ALA A 300 -11.17 0.11 -3.73
N VAL A 301 -12.23 -0.57 -4.11
CA VAL A 301 -13.39 -0.86 -3.26
C VAL A 301 -13.63 -2.36 -3.32
N ARG A 302 -14.44 -2.91 -2.40
CA ARG A 302 -14.79 -4.34 -2.42
C ARG A 302 -15.68 -4.65 -3.63
N SER A 303 -15.06 -4.73 -4.80
CA SER A 303 -15.70 -5.09 -6.07
C SER A 303 -14.71 -5.90 -6.91
N PRO A 304 -15.13 -6.66 -7.92
CA PRO A 304 -14.24 -7.52 -8.72
C PRO A 304 -13.40 -6.72 -9.73
N LEU A 305 -12.57 -5.76 -9.24
CA LEU A 305 -11.63 -5.01 -10.09
C LEU A 305 -10.59 -5.94 -10.68
N THR A 306 -10.05 -6.83 -9.85
CA THR A 306 -9.16 -7.93 -10.23
C THR A 306 -9.58 -9.22 -9.50
N PRO A 307 -9.07 -10.40 -9.89
CA PRO A 307 -9.32 -11.64 -9.14
C PRO A 307 -8.85 -11.59 -7.68
N LYS A 308 -7.94 -10.67 -7.32
CA LYS A 308 -7.38 -10.52 -5.97
C LYS A 308 -8.18 -9.57 -5.08
N THR A 309 -8.95 -8.64 -5.66
CA THR A 309 -9.58 -7.55 -4.90
C THR A 309 -10.54 -8.08 -3.84
N VAL A 310 -11.58 -8.82 -4.23
CA VAL A 310 -12.58 -9.32 -3.27
C VAL A 310 -11.97 -10.28 -2.23
N PRO A 311 -11.16 -11.29 -2.59
CA PRO A 311 -10.51 -12.16 -1.61
C PRO A 311 -9.65 -11.41 -0.58
N PHE A 312 -8.88 -10.39 -1.01
CA PHE A 312 -8.09 -9.58 -0.11
C PHE A 312 -8.96 -8.78 0.89
N PHE A 313 -10.02 -8.10 0.40
CA PHE A 313 -10.94 -7.36 1.27
C PHE A 313 -11.59 -8.26 2.31
N ASP A 314 -11.98 -9.48 1.93
CA ASP A 314 -12.62 -10.45 2.81
C ASP A 314 -11.65 -10.99 3.88
N GLU A 315 -10.43 -11.37 3.49
CA GLU A 315 -9.41 -11.83 4.45
C GLU A 315 -8.95 -10.70 5.37
N PHE A 316 -8.76 -9.47 4.84
CA PHE A 316 -8.40 -8.32 5.64
C PHE A 316 -9.49 -8.03 6.70
N ARG A 317 -10.75 -7.99 6.27
CA ARG A 317 -11.88 -7.76 7.19
C ARG A 317 -12.02 -8.87 8.24
N LYS A 318 -11.83 -10.11 7.84
CA LYS A 318 -11.85 -11.27 8.76
C LYS A 318 -10.78 -11.15 9.84
N ARG A 319 -9.57 -10.69 9.51
CA ARG A 319 -8.46 -10.57 10.48
C ARG A 319 -8.55 -9.32 11.34
N THR A 320 -9.05 -8.21 10.80
CA THR A 320 -8.94 -6.89 11.44
C THR A 320 -10.26 -6.29 11.87
N ASN A 321 -11.39 -6.84 11.40
CA ASN A 321 -12.75 -6.27 11.51
C ASN A 321 -12.86 -4.84 10.90
N ARG A 322 -11.97 -4.48 9.96
CA ARG A 322 -11.92 -3.17 9.28
C ARG A 322 -11.94 -3.34 7.75
N SER A 323 -12.31 -2.27 7.04
CA SER A 323 -12.03 -2.16 5.59
C SER A 323 -10.61 -1.64 5.39
N PRO A 324 -9.83 -2.22 4.45
CA PRO A 324 -8.48 -1.76 4.18
C PRO A 324 -8.48 -0.38 3.50
N VAL A 325 -7.46 0.44 3.81
CA VAL A 325 -7.16 1.68 3.10
C VAL A 325 -6.09 1.45 2.02
N TYR A 326 -5.80 2.47 1.21
CA TYR A 326 -4.93 2.35 0.04
C TYR A 326 -3.52 1.83 0.33
N THR A 327 -2.94 2.13 1.50
CA THR A 327 -1.61 1.63 1.89
C THR A 327 -1.59 0.12 2.08
N ALA A 328 -2.72 -0.46 2.52
CA ALA A 328 -2.87 -1.91 2.63
C ALA A 328 -2.78 -2.60 1.26
N PHE A 329 -3.37 -2.02 0.21
CA PHE A 329 -3.30 -2.57 -1.14
C PHE A 329 -1.87 -2.63 -1.62
N GLY A 330 -1.15 -1.48 -1.53
CA GLY A 330 0.24 -1.40 -1.92
C GLY A 330 1.14 -2.32 -1.10
N ALA A 331 0.90 -2.45 0.20
CA ALA A 331 1.69 -3.27 1.10
C ALA A 331 1.57 -4.77 0.79
N TYR A 332 0.33 -5.26 0.62
CA TYR A 332 0.09 -6.65 0.21
C TYR A 332 0.74 -6.97 -1.14
N ASP A 333 0.50 -6.10 -2.13
CA ASP A 333 1.05 -6.27 -3.48
C ASP A 333 2.59 -6.19 -3.48
N ALA A 334 3.19 -5.27 -2.69
CA ALA A 334 4.64 -5.10 -2.61
C ALA A 334 5.36 -6.35 -2.09
N VAL A 335 4.83 -7.02 -1.06
CA VAL A 335 5.40 -8.28 -0.56
C VAL A 335 5.38 -9.36 -1.64
N ASN A 336 4.26 -9.50 -2.34
CA ASN A 336 4.12 -10.49 -3.40
C ASN A 336 5.03 -10.18 -4.60
N ILE A 337 5.10 -8.92 -5.03
CA ILE A 337 5.99 -8.46 -6.11
C ILE A 337 7.46 -8.71 -5.74
N TYR A 338 7.87 -8.39 -4.51
CA TYR A 338 9.23 -8.67 -4.04
C TYR A 338 9.53 -10.16 -4.02
N ALA A 339 8.62 -10.98 -3.49
CA ALA A 339 8.75 -12.43 -3.44
C ALA A 339 8.90 -13.05 -4.83
N GLU A 340 8.10 -12.59 -5.80
CA GLU A 340 8.23 -13.03 -7.21
C GLU A 340 9.55 -12.57 -7.81
N ALA A 341 9.99 -11.31 -7.55
CA ALA A 341 11.26 -10.80 -8.06
C ALA A 341 12.46 -11.57 -7.53
N VAL A 342 12.49 -11.87 -6.22
CA VAL A 342 13.52 -12.73 -5.58
C VAL A 342 13.52 -14.14 -6.19
N THR A 343 12.34 -14.72 -6.40
CA THR A 343 12.20 -16.04 -7.02
C THR A 343 12.74 -16.05 -8.44
N ARG A 344 12.42 -15.03 -9.26
CA ARG A 344 12.94 -14.90 -10.63
C ARG A 344 14.44 -14.64 -10.66
N ALA A 345 14.96 -13.89 -9.68
CA ALA A 345 16.41 -13.63 -9.53
C ALA A 345 17.18 -14.87 -9.04
N GLY A 346 16.52 -15.83 -8.38
CA GLY A 346 17.15 -16.95 -7.70
C GLY A 346 18.04 -16.53 -6.53
N SER A 347 17.95 -15.28 -6.06
CA SER A 347 18.83 -14.65 -5.06
C SER A 347 18.13 -13.47 -4.39
N THR A 348 18.62 -13.09 -3.20
CA THR A 348 18.28 -11.82 -2.52
C THR A 348 19.32 -10.71 -2.80
N ASP A 349 20.22 -10.92 -3.75
CA ASP A 349 21.15 -9.87 -4.19
C ASP A 349 20.38 -8.67 -4.72
N THR A 350 20.70 -7.49 -4.20
CA THR A 350 19.94 -6.26 -4.46
C THR A 350 19.86 -5.93 -5.94
N ASP A 351 20.99 -5.97 -6.67
CA ASP A 351 21.02 -5.60 -8.09
C ASP A 351 20.33 -6.65 -8.96
N ALA A 352 20.43 -7.93 -8.60
CA ALA A 352 19.71 -8.99 -9.30
C ALA A 352 18.19 -8.85 -9.11
N VAL A 353 17.72 -8.51 -7.90
CA VAL A 353 16.30 -8.31 -7.60
C VAL A 353 15.76 -7.05 -8.29
N ILE A 354 16.50 -5.93 -8.29
CA ILE A 354 16.12 -4.69 -9.00
C ILE A 354 15.81 -4.98 -10.48
N LYS A 355 16.70 -5.71 -11.18
CA LYS A 355 16.50 -6.11 -12.57
C LYS A 355 15.23 -6.93 -12.81
N GLN A 356 14.74 -7.62 -11.79
CA GLN A 356 13.48 -8.36 -11.86
C GLN A 356 12.27 -7.49 -11.49
N LEU A 357 12.45 -6.54 -10.56
CA LEU A 357 11.41 -5.56 -10.22
C LEU A 357 11.08 -4.65 -11.41
N GLU A 358 12.08 -4.22 -12.17
CA GLU A 358 11.89 -3.43 -13.40
C GLU A 358 11.06 -4.14 -14.48
N LYS A 359 11.01 -5.49 -14.42
CA LYS A 359 10.21 -6.34 -15.32
C LYS A 359 8.86 -6.75 -14.73
N THR A 360 8.43 -6.10 -13.66
CA THR A 360 7.16 -6.44 -13.01
C THR A 360 5.98 -6.28 -13.95
N HIS A 361 5.16 -7.34 -14.04
CA HIS A 361 3.83 -7.34 -14.60
C HIS A 361 2.96 -8.18 -13.65
N TYR A 362 2.34 -7.52 -12.70
CA TYR A 362 1.67 -8.20 -11.59
C TYR A 362 0.20 -7.79 -11.51
N THR A 363 -0.71 -8.76 -11.48
CA THR A 363 -2.12 -8.50 -11.19
C THR A 363 -2.27 -8.25 -9.69
N GLY A 364 -2.34 -6.98 -9.31
CA GLY A 364 -2.51 -6.53 -7.93
C GLY A 364 -3.97 -6.35 -7.53
N ILE A 365 -4.18 -5.77 -6.34
CA ILE A 365 -5.51 -5.48 -5.80
C ILE A 365 -6.18 -4.34 -6.58
N PRO A 366 -5.51 -3.18 -6.84
CA PRO A 366 -6.14 -2.05 -7.53
C PRO A 366 -6.06 -2.13 -9.06
N GLY A 367 -5.40 -3.14 -9.64
CA GLY A 367 -5.16 -3.26 -11.07
C GLY A 367 -3.83 -3.95 -11.39
N ILE A 368 -3.42 -3.89 -12.65
CA ILE A 368 -2.11 -4.39 -13.09
C ILE A 368 -1.02 -3.42 -12.63
N ILE A 369 0.03 -3.94 -11.99
CA ILE A 369 1.17 -3.17 -11.52
C ILE A 369 2.36 -3.43 -12.45
N GLU A 370 2.80 -2.38 -13.11
CA GLU A 370 4.05 -2.27 -13.86
C GLU A 370 4.74 -0.98 -13.45
N PHE A 371 6.05 -0.93 -13.57
CA PHE A 371 6.84 0.28 -13.33
C PHE A 371 7.23 0.95 -14.63
N ASP A 372 7.33 2.28 -14.60
CA ASP A 372 7.91 3.09 -15.68
C ASP A 372 9.43 3.26 -15.48
N ASP A 373 10.06 4.08 -16.31
CA ASP A 373 11.50 4.35 -16.28
C ASP A 373 11.96 5.19 -15.05
N THR A 374 11.03 5.60 -14.21
CA THR A 374 11.30 6.22 -12.90
C THR A 374 11.02 5.28 -11.74
N HIS A 375 10.76 4.00 -12.01
CA HIS A 375 10.27 3.02 -11.04
C HIS A 375 8.95 3.42 -10.35
N ASP A 376 8.16 4.24 -11.01
CA ASP A 376 6.82 4.62 -10.55
C ASP A 376 5.76 3.68 -11.14
N VAL A 377 4.73 3.37 -10.35
CA VAL A 377 3.63 2.55 -10.84
C VAL A 377 2.87 3.26 -11.96
N LYS A 378 2.68 2.55 -13.08
CA LYS A 378 1.91 3.08 -14.21
C LYS A 378 0.44 3.23 -13.84
N PRO A 379 -0.18 4.39 -14.07
CA PRO A 379 -1.61 4.58 -13.82
C PRO A 379 -2.48 3.85 -14.84
N GLY A 380 -3.69 3.51 -14.45
CA GLY A 380 -4.70 3.02 -15.38
C GLY A 380 -5.06 4.05 -16.44
N THR A 381 -5.34 3.56 -17.65
CA THR A 381 -5.80 4.32 -18.82
C THR A 381 -6.97 3.61 -19.49
N ALA A 382 -7.51 4.16 -20.57
CA ALA A 382 -8.57 3.51 -21.34
C ALA A 382 -8.16 2.10 -21.86
N THR A 383 -6.86 1.88 -22.11
CA THR A 383 -6.33 0.64 -22.69
C THR A 383 -5.48 -0.19 -21.74
N TYR A 384 -5.10 0.36 -20.57
CA TYR A 384 -4.28 -0.31 -19.57
C TYR A 384 -5.00 -0.35 -18.23
N LYS A 385 -5.25 -1.54 -17.69
CA LYS A 385 -5.98 -1.78 -16.43
C LYS A 385 -5.08 -1.61 -15.18
N GLY A 386 -4.32 -0.53 -15.13
CA GLY A 386 -3.53 -0.16 -13.97
C GLY A 386 -4.36 0.48 -12.85
N PRO A 387 -3.72 0.81 -11.71
CA PRO A 387 -4.39 1.49 -10.60
C PRO A 387 -5.04 2.80 -11.01
N SER A 388 -6.27 3.02 -10.56
CA SER A 388 -7.08 4.19 -10.89
C SER A 388 -7.89 4.65 -9.70
N LEU A 389 -8.25 5.96 -9.67
CA LEU A 389 -9.14 6.52 -8.66
C LEU A 389 -10.59 6.11 -8.95
N LEU A 390 -11.27 5.65 -7.91
CA LEU A 390 -12.70 5.42 -7.83
C LEU A 390 -13.27 6.43 -6.83
N PHE A 391 -14.34 7.13 -7.18
CA PHE A 391 -14.95 8.13 -6.33
C PHE A 391 -16.22 7.55 -5.71
N ALA A 392 -16.17 7.35 -4.40
CA ALA A 392 -17.26 6.76 -3.64
C ALA A 392 -17.90 7.78 -2.71
N GLN A 393 -19.24 7.85 -2.71
CA GLN A 393 -20.01 8.72 -1.85
C GLN A 393 -20.42 8.01 -0.56
N TRP A 394 -20.25 8.66 0.58
CA TRP A 394 -20.84 8.24 1.84
C TRP A 394 -22.35 8.44 1.84
N ARG A 395 -23.08 7.41 2.22
CA ARG A 395 -24.54 7.32 2.25
C ARG A 395 -25.08 7.12 3.66
N ASP A 396 -26.39 7.22 3.80
CA ASP A 396 -27.08 6.87 5.04
C ASP A 396 -26.70 5.46 5.50
N GLY A 397 -26.58 5.29 6.83
CA GLY A 397 -26.09 4.05 7.44
C GLY A 397 -24.59 3.81 7.17
N CYS A 398 -23.83 4.86 6.89
CA CYS A 398 -22.39 4.82 6.67
C CYS A 398 -21.94 3.82 5.57
N LYS A 399 -22.78 3.65 4.54
CA LYS A 399 -22.44 2.86 3.36
C LYS A 399 -21.65 3.70 2.36
N ARG A 400 -20.84 3.06 1.54
CA ARG A 400 -20.11 3.72 0.44
C ARG A 400 -20.58 3.18 -0.91
N GLU A 401 -20.93 4.09 -1.83
CA GLU A 401 -21.34 3.76 -3.19
C GLU A 401 -20.45 4.48 -4.19
N VAL A 402 -19.96 3.76 -5.20
CA VAL A 402 -19.14 4.35 -6.27
C VAL A 402 -20.06 5.17 -7.16
N VAL A 403 -19.74 6.47 -7.30
CA VAL A 403 -20.48 7.41 -8.15
C VAL A 403 -19.72 7.75 -9.43
N TYR A 404 -18.40 7.53 -9.48
CA TYR A 404 -17.57 7.77 -10.65
C TYR A 404 -16.29 6.88 -10.60
N PRO A 405 -15.75 6.37 -11.73
CA PRO A 405 -16.26 6.53 -13.11
C PRO A 405 -17.50 5.67 -13.41
N LYS A 406 -18.17 5.96 -14.53
CA LYS A 406 -19.47 5.33 -14.91
C LYS A 406 -19.37 3.82 -15.08
N GLU A 407 -18.22 3.32 -15.56
CA GLU A 407 -17.98 1.91 -15.85
C GLU A 407 -18.04 1.00 -14.61
N VAL A 408 -17.81 1.58 -13.43
CA VAL A 408 -17.81 0.86 -12.15
C VAL A 408 -18.78 1.49 -11.12
N ARG A 409 -19.66 2.38 -11.59
CA ARG A 409 -20.67 3.04 -10.75
C ARG A 409 -21.62 2.01 -10.13
N THR A 410 -21.86 2.14 -8.81
CA THR A 410 -22.81 1.28 -8.07
C THR A 410 -24.11 2.03 -7.73
N ALA A 411 -24.08 3.37 -7.67
CA ALA A 411 -25.24 4.21 -7.43
C ALA A 411 -25.09 5.63 -8.01
N ASP A 412 -26.20 6.30 -8.27
CA ASP A 412 -26.21 7.70 -8.64
C ASP A 412 -25.87 8.60 -7.44
N PHE A 413 -25.32 9.79 -7.72
CA PHE A 413 -25.05 10.78 -6.70
C PHE A 413 -26.33 11.29 -6.02
N VAL A 414 -26.29 11.44 -4.69
CA VAL A 414 -27.37 12.04 -3.90
C VAL A 414 -26.85 13.29 -3.20
N TYR A 415 -27.53 14.41 -3.40
CA TYR A 415 -27.23 15.63 -2.67
C TYR A 415 -27.54 15.46 -1.17
N PRO A 416 -26.72 16.01 -0.26
CA PRO A 416 -27.11 16.18 1.14
C PRO A 416 -28.46 16.88 1.26
N ALA A 417 -29.27 16.47 2.22
CA ALA A 417 -30.66 16.93 2.36
C ALA A 417 -30.82 18.48 2.48
N TRP A 418 -29.76 19.16 2.93
CA TRP A 418 -29.77 20.64 3.07
C TRP A 418 -29.31 21.39 1.81
N ILE A 419 -28.82 20.70 0.76
CA ILE A 419 -28.42 21.32 -0.50
C ILE A 419 -29.58 21.20 -1.49
N LYS A 420 -30.17 22.32 -1.80
CA LYS A 420 -31.21 22.41 -2.86
C LYS A 420 -30.53 22.43 -4.22
N LYS A 421 -31.11 21.66 -5.17
CA LYS A 421 -30.71 21.67 -6.58
C LYS A 421 -31.09 23.01 -7.23
#